data_1643c1e6da362f251b70cbb53d646d63
#
_entry.id   1643c1e6da362f251b70cbb53d646d63
#
_cell.length_a   1.000
_cell.length_b   1.000
_cell.length_c   1.000
_cell.angle_alpha   90.00
_cell.angle_beta   90.00
_cell.angle_gamma   90.00
#
_symmetry.space_group_name_H-M   'P 1'
#
loop_
_entity.id
_entity.type
_entity.pdbx_description
1 polymer ?
#
loop_
_entity_poly.entity_id
_entity_poly.type
_entity_poly.pdbx_seq_one_letter_code
_entity_poly.pdbx_strand_id
1 'polypeptide(L)'
;LLFSMCLMHPVYLAISLTGALTYDIYLKGRKAVRFAVMGLLPMAALAALVNPAFNHEGATILTYLPSGNPLTLESMFYGVAAAVMLASVVLWFSSYNEIMSSDKFVYLFGRMIPALSLVLSMALRFIPKFKAQMQTVSETQACIGRDTKNGSVFRRVGNAIKIFSIMVTWSLENAIETADSMRSRGY
;
A
#
# COMPACT_ATOMS: atom_id res chain seq x y z
N LEU A 1 3.64 2.43 -16.50
CA LEU A 1 4.08 1.58 -15.41
C LEU A 1 4.51 0.22 -15.94
N LEU A 2 3.64 -0.55 -16.63
CA LEU A 2 4.00 -1.88 -17.14
C LEU A 2 5.19 -1.83 -18.11
N PHE A 3 5.22 -0.88 -19.03
CA PHE A 3 6.34 -0.70 -19.96
C PHE A 3 7.66 -0.37 -19.25
N SER A 4 7.64 0.42 -18.17
CA SER A 4 8.87 0.73 -17.44
C SER A 4 9.40 -0.45 -16.62
N MET A 5 8.55 -1.42 -16.25
CA MET A 5 8.97 -2.65 -15.59
C MET A 5 9.49 -3.71 -16.58
N CYS A 6 8.90 -3.81 -17.77
CA CYS A 6 9.28 -4.81 -18.77
C CYS A 6 10.49 -4.40 -19.63
N LEU A 7 10.63 -3.11 -19.90
CA LEU A 7 11.69 -2.57 -20.75
C LEU A 7 12.67 -1.75 -19.91
N MET A 8 13.77 -2.38 -19.50
CA MET A 8 14.85 -1.77 -18.70
C MET A 8 15.75 -0.86 -19.56
N HIS A 9 15.16 -0.03 -20.40
CA HIS A 9 15.92 0.89 -21.25
C HIS A 9 16.01 2.28 -20.60
N PRO A 10 17.19 2.93 -20.53
CA PRO A 10 17.38 4.18 -19.81
C PRO A 10 16.47 5.32 -20.27
N VAL A 11 16.18 5.39 -21.57
CA VAL A 11 15.27 6.40 -22.12
C VAL A 11 13.83 6.22 -21.62
N TYR A 12 13.32 4.99 -21.59
CA TYR A 12 11.97 4.73 -21.06
C TYR A 12 11.87 4.98 -19.56
N LEU A 13 12.91 4.66 -18.82
CA LEU A 13 12.98 4.95 -17.37
C LEU A 13 12.97 6.45 -17.10
N ALA A 14 13.75 7.24 -17.85
CA ALA A 14 13.77 8.69 -17.73
C ALA A 14 12.42 9.33 -18.07
N ILE A 15 11.78 8.90 -19.16
CA ILE A 15 10.45 9.39 -19.55
C ILE A 15 9.40 8.99 -18.51
N SER A 16 9.45 7.76 -17.99
CA SER A 16 8.52 7.28 -16.97
C SER A 16 8.69 8.05 -15.65
N LEU A 17 9.92 8.31 -15.22
CA LEU A 17 10.20 9.07 -14.00
C LEU A 17 9.72 10.53 -14.13
N THR A 18 10.06 11.20 -15.22
CA THR A 18 9.64 12.59 -15.45
C THR A 18 8.12 12.69 -15.59
N GLY A 19 7.47 11.77 -16.30
CA GLY A 19 6.02 11.70 -16.41
C GLY A 19 5.34 11.45 -15.07
N ALA A 20 5.85 10.51 -14.28
CA ALA A 20 5.31 10.21 -12.95
C ALA A 20 5.47 11.39 -11.98
N LEU A 21 6.64 12.05 -11.98
CA LEU A 21 6.91 13.23 -11.15
C LEU A 21 6.01 14.41 -11.51
N THR A 22 5.91 14.76 -12.79
CA THR A 22 5.06 15.87 -13.25
C THR A 22 3.60 15.62 -12.91
N TYR A 23 3.13 14.40 -13.08
CA TYR A 23 1.75 14.03 -12.78
C TYR A 23 1.45 14.02 -11.27
N ASP A 24 2.34 13.47 -10.43
CA ASP A 24 2.16 13.49 -8.96
C ASP A 24 2.23 14.92 -8.41
N ILE A 25 3.10 15.80 -8.97
CA ILE A 25 3.15 17.23 -8.63
C ILE A 25 1.86 17.94 -9.03
N TYR A 26 1.30 17.64 -10.19
CA TYR A 26 0.02 18.20 -10.64
C TYR A 26 -1.13 17.82 -9.69
N LEU A 27 -1.15 16.58 -9.21
CA LEU A 27 -2.21 16.08 -8.31
C LEU A 27 -2.06 16.56 -6.85
N LYS A 28 -0.86 16.52 -6.29
CA LYS A 28 -0.61 16.73 -4.85
C LYS A 28 0.16 18.02 -4.52
N GLY A 29 0.66 18.71 -5.55
CA GLY A 29 1.42 19.94 -5.40
C GLY A 29 2.68 19.76 -4.53
N ARG A 30 2.87 20.64 -3.54
CA ARG A 30 4.04 20.62 -2.64
C ARG A 30 4.18 19.35 -1.80
N LYS A 31 3.10 18.61 -1.57
CA LYS A 31 3.14 17.33 -0.84
C LYS A 31 3.85 16.25 -1.65
N ALA A 32 3.66 16.23 -2.97
CA ALA A 32 4.36 15.32 -3.88
C ALA A 32 5.88 15.56 -3.84
N VAL A 33 6.32 16.80 -3.90
CA VAL A 33 7.75 17.15 -3.85
C VAL A 33 8.37 16.71 -2.52
N ARG A 34 7.67 16.96 -1.40
CA ARG A 34 8.15 16.52 -0.07
C ARG A 34 8.24 14.99 -0.01
N PHE A 35 7.25 14.27 -0.53
CA PHE A 35 7.26 12.82 -0.58
C PHE A 35 8.40 12.29 -1.46
N ALA A 36 8.62 12.89 -2.64
CA ALA A 36 9.71 12.52 -3.53
C ALA A 36 11.10 12.74 -2.88
N VAL A 37 11.31 13.90 -2.23
CA VAL A 37 12.62 14.25 -1.64
C VAL A 37 12.86 13.52 -0.32
N MET A 38 11.89 13.49 0.60
CA MET A 38 12.09 12.89 1.94
C MET A 38 11.88 11.38 1.99
N GLY A 39 10.98 10.84 1.17
CA GLY A 39 10.67 9.41 1.18
C GLY A 39 11.38 8.64 0.09
N LEU A 40 11.26 9.11 -1.13
CA LEU A 40 11.64 8.34 -2.31
C LEU A 40 13.13 8.45 -2.63
N LEU A 41 13.73 9.63 -2.45
CA LEU A 41 15.14 9.84 -2.74
C LEU A 41 16.07 9.01 -1.83
N PRO A 42 15.90 8.95 -0.49
CA PRO A 42 16.74 8.09 0.35
C PRO A 42 16.52 6.60 0.06
N MET A 43 15.30 6.18 -0.26
CA MET A 43 15.01 4.79 -0.62
C MET A 43 15.63 4.42 -1.97
N ALA A 44 15.59 5.31 -2.95
CA ALA A 44 16.23 5.12 -4.24
C ALA A 44 17.77 5.10 -4.12
N ALA A 45 18.34 5.98 -3.29
CA ALA A 45 19.76 6.00 -3.01
C ALA A 45 20.22 4.69 -2.34
N LEU A 46 19.45 4.20 -1.38
CA LEU A 46 19.73 2.92 -0.74
C LEU A 46 19.66 1.76 -1.74
N ALA A 47 18.66 1.71 -2.60
CA ALA A 47 18.53 0.71 -3.65
C ALA A 47 19.71 0.76 -4.65
N ALA A 48 20.16 1.97 -5.02
CA ALA A 48 21.30 2.17 -5.90
C ALA A 48 22.63 1.69 -5.28
N LEU A 49 22.79 1.82 -3.94
CA LEU A 49 23.97 1.38 -3.21
C LEU A 49 23.99 -0.13 -2.91
N VAL A 50 22.81 -0.69 -2.61
CA VAL A 50 22.68 -2.12 -2.28
C VAL A 50 23.00 -2.98 -3.51
N ASN A 51 22.58 -2.58 -4.70
CA ASN A 51 22.79 -3.38 -5.90
C ASN A 51 24.28 -3.65 -6.18
N PRO A 52 25.19 -2.66 -6.23
CA PRO A 52 26.63 -2.92 -6.43
C PRO A 52 27.29 -3.70 -5.27
N ALA A 53 26.69 -3.66 -4.07
CA ALA A 53 27.23 -4.40 -2.92
C ALA A 53 26.98 -5.91 -3.01
N PHE A 54 25.92 -6.33 -3.73
CA PHE A 54 25.52 -7.74 -3.86
C PHE A 54 25.70 -8.30 -5.27
N ASN A 55 25.62 -7.45 -6.29
CA ASN A 55 25.80 -7.85 -7.68
C ASN A 55 27.20 -7.43 -8.16
N HIS A 56 28.05 -8.40 -8.48
CA HIS A 56 29.45 -8.23 -8.87
C HIS A 56 29.70 -8.56 -10.35
N GLU A 57 28.64 -8.75 -11.14
CA GLU A 57 28.73 -9.03 -12.56
C GLU A 57 29.13 -7.78 -13.34
N GLY A 58 30.12 -7.93 -14.21
CA GLY A 58 30.62 -6.86 -15.09
C GLY A 58 32.08 -7.08 -15.49
N ALA A 59 32.46 -6.51 -16.64
CA ALA A 59 33.79 -6.62 -17.19
C ALA A 59 34.77 -5.54 -16.69
N THR A 60 34.24 -4.35 -16.30
CA THR A 60 35.06 -3.22 -15.86
C THR A 60 35.12 -3.12 -14.34
N ILE A 61 36.22 -3.59 -13.77
CA ILE A 61 36.46 -3.55 -12.32
C ILE A 61 37.03 -2.16 -11.95
N LEU A 62 36.32 -1.43 -11.09
CA LEU A 62 36.75 -0.12 -10.57
C LEU A 62 37.62 -0.27 -9.31
N THR A 63 37.18 -1.10 -8.38
CA THR A 63 37.91 -1.32 -7.12
C THR A 63 37.45 -2.62 -6.48
N TYR A 64 38.18 -3.08 -5.46
CA TYR A 64 37.77 -4.23 -4.66
C TYR A 64 37.24 -3.75 -3.32
N LEU A 65 36.08 -4.29 -2.91
CA LEU A 65 35.57 -4.05 -1.56
C LEU A 65 36.47 -4.71 -0.51
N PRO A 66 36.44 -4.27 0.75
CA PRO A 66 37.14 -4.93 1.86
C PRO A 66 36.78 -6.42 2.02
N SER A 67 35.64 -6.83 1.50
CA SER A 67 35.17 -8.23 1.45
C SER A 67 35.80 -9.06 0.34
N GLY A 68 36.67 -8.48 -0.51
CA GLY A 68 37.32 -9.15 -1.63
C GLY A 68 36.51 -9.18 -2.94
N ASN A 69 35.31 -8.66 -2.93
CA ASN A 69 34.41 -8.66 -4.09
C ASN A 69 34.73 -7.47 -5.03
N PRO A 70 34.74 -7.68 -6.36
CA PRO A 70 34.98 -6.61 -7.32
C PRO A 70 33.76 -5.70 -7.43
N LEU A 71 33.98 -4.40 -7.37
CA LEU A 71 32.97 -3.39 -7.66
C LEU A 71 33.08 -3.01 -9.13
N THR A 72 32.04 -3.30 -9.90
CA THR A 72 32.04 -3.09 -11.35
C THR A 72 31.23 -1.84 -11.75
N LEU A 73 31.62 -1.20 -12.82
CA LEU A 73 30.94 -0.01 -13.34
C LEU A 73 29.54 -0.36 -13.84
N GLU A 74 29.36 -1.51 -14.43
CA GLU A 74 28.08 -2.03 -14.91
C GLU A 74 27.09 -2.25 -13.75
N SER A 75 27.56 -2.79 -12.64
CA SER A 75 26.76 -2.98 -11.44
C SER A 75 26.25 -1.65 -10.84
N MET A 76 27.07 -0.60 -10.92
CA MET A 76 26.65 0.75 -10.49
C MET A 76 25.55 1.33 -11.41
N PHE A 77 25.72 1.23 -12.73
CA PHE A 77 24.68 1.68 -13.68
C PHE A 77 23.40 0.90 -13.53
N TYR A 78 23.50 -0.40 -13.32
CA TYR A 78 22.35 -1.25 -13.07
C TYR A 78 21.63 -0.86 -11.76
N GLY A 79 22.39 -0.58 -10.72
CA GLY A 79 21.88 -0.10 -9.44
C GLY A 79 21.10 1.22 -9.57
N VAL A 80 21.63 2.16 -10.34
CA VAL A 80 20.94 3.44 -10.63
C VAL A 80 19.68 3.20 -11.46
N ALA A 81 19.74 2.34 -12.48
CA ALA A 81 18.56 2.01 -13.29
C ALA A 81 17.45 1.35 -12.45
N ALA A 82 17.82 0.42 -11.56
CA ALA A 82 16.89 -0.23 -10.64
C ALA A 82 16.26 0.79 -9.65
N ALA A 83 17.05 1.71 -9.14
CA ALA A 83 16.59 2.79 -8.26
C ALA A 83 15.58 3.71 -8.96
N VAL A 84 15.86 4.11 -10.21
CA VAL A 84 14.97 4.93 -11.04
C VAL A 84 13.68 4.18 -11.36
N MET A 85 13.77 2.89 -11.69
CA MET A 85 12.60 2.04 -11.92
C MET A 85 11.71 1.98 -10.68
N LEU A 86 12.29 1.68 -9.53
CA LEU A 86 11.57 1.61 -8.25
C LEU A 86 10.92 2.96 -7.92
N ALA A 87 11.65 4.07 -8.09
CA ALA A 87 11.14 5.42 -7.89
C ALA A 87 9.93 5.70 -8.80
N SER A 88 10.03 5.38 -10.08
CA SER A 88 8.94 5.56 -11.06
C SER A 88 7.70 4.76 -10.67
N VAL A 89 7.87 3.49 -10.27
CA VAL A 89 6.76 2.63 -9.85
C VAL A 89 6.06 3.20 -8.63
N VAL A 90 6.81 3.62 -7.60
CA VAL A 90 6.23 4.20 -6.37
C VAL A 90 5.48 5.49 -6.67
N LEU A 91 6.00 6.36 -7.54
CA LEU A 91 5.30 7.60 -7.94
C LEU A 91 4.02 7.31 -8.72
N TRP A 92 4.02 6.36 -9.63
CA TRP A 92 2.81 5.95 -10.34
C TRP A 92 1.76 5.39 -9.40
N PHE A 93 2.16 4.54 -8.41
CA PHE A 93 1.24 4.06 -7.37
C PHE A 93 0.74 5.19 -6.46
N SER A 94 1.60 6.15 -6.14
CA SER A 94 1.23 7.34 -5.37
C SER A 94 0.13 8.14 -6.06
N SER A 95 0.29 8.39 -7.37
CA SER A 95 -0.72 9.06 -8.19
C SER A 95 -2.00 8.24 -8.36
N TYR A 96 -1.87 6.93 -8.55
CA TYR A 96 -3.01 6.01 -8.65
C TYR A 96 -3.87 6.03 -7.39
N ASN A 97 -3.26 5.93 -6.21
CA ASN A 97 -3.97 5.95 -4.93
C ASN A 97 -4.72 7.28 -4.67
N GLU A 98 -4.23 8.38 -5.22
CA GLU A 98 -4.92 9.68 -5.09
C GLU A 98 -6.16 9.77 -5.98
N ILE A 99 -6.09 9.19 -7.17
CA ILE A 99 -7.18 9.26 -8.16
C ILE A 99 -8.24 8.20 -7.89
N MET A 100 -7.82 6.97 -7.51
CA MET A 100 -8.68 5.81 -7.40
C MET A 100 -9.25 5.71 -5.99
N SER A 101 -10.44 6.27 -5.78
CA SER A 101 -11.23 6.02 -4.56
C SER A 101 -11.97 4.69 -4.66
N SER A 102 -12.35 4.14 -3.49
CA SER A 102 -13.15 2.90 -3.41
C SER A 102 -14.44 2.99 -4.23
N ASP A 103 -15.10 4.14 -4.24
CA ASP A 103 -16.35 4.34 -4.98
C ASP A 103 -16.13 4.29 -6.50
N LYS A 104 -15.03 4.89 -6.98
CA LYS A 104 -14.65 4.83 -8.41
C LYS A 104 -14.31 3.42 -8.83
N PHE A 105 -13.64 2.66 -7.95
CA PHE A 105 -13.34 1.26 -8.21
C PHE A 105 -14.61 0.43 -8.39
N VAL A 106 -15.57 0.57 -7.46
CA VAL A 106 -16.89 -0.10 -7.55
C VAL A 106 -17.62 0.30 -8.83
N TYR A 107 -17.62 1.57 -9.18
CA TYR A 107 -18.27 2.07 -10.39
C TYR A 107 -17.65 1.46 -11.66
N LEU A 108 -16.31 1.39 -11.73
CA LEU A 108 -15.60 0.85 -12.90
C LEU A 108 -15.88 -0.64 -13.12
N PHE A 109 -15.84 -1.43 -12.04
CA PHE A 109 -16.04 -2.88 -12.10
C PHE A 109 -17.52 -3.28 -12.08
N GLY A 110 -18.40 -2.43 -11.59
CA GLY A 110 -19.84 -2.69 -11.50
C GLY A 110 -20.51 -2.93 -12.83
N ARG A 111 -20.00 -2.33 -13.89
CA ARG A 111 -20.49 -2.54 -15.25
C ARG A 111 -20.08 -3.90 -15.82
N MET A 112 -18.93 -4.43 -15.40
CA MET A 112 -18.41 -5.73 -15.89
C MET A 112 -19.01 -6.90 -15.14
N ILE A 113 -19.17 -6.79 -13.83
CA ILE A 113 -19.65 -7.87 -12.96
C ILE A 113 -20.65 -7.28 -11.94
N PRO A 114 -21.97 -7.19 -12.31
CA PRO A 114 -22.99 -6.55 -11.47
C PRO A 114 -23.12 -7.16 -10.07
N ALA A 115 -23.04 -8.50 -9.96
CA ALA A 115 -23.12 -9.20 -8.67
C ALA A 115 -21.96 -8.83 -7.74
N LEU A 116 -20.73 -8.76 -8.27
CA LEU A 116 -19.55 -8.36 -7.50
C LEU A 116 -19.65 -6.90 -7.04
N SER A 117 -20.15 -6.02 -7.91
CA SER A 117 -20.35 -4.61 -7.58
C SER A 117 -21.34 -4.44 -6.43
N LEU A 118 -22.43 -5.18 -6.41
CA LEU A 118 -23.42 -5.16 -5.35
C LEU A 118 -22.80 -5.58 -4.01
N VAL A 119 -22.10 -6.73 -3.99
CA VAL A 119 -21.41 -7.22 -2.79
C VAL A 119 -20.36 -6.23 -2.29
N LEU A 120 -19.55 -5.68 -3.21
CA LEU A 120 -18.49 -4.74 -2.86
C LEU A 120 -19.06 -3.41 -2.34
N SER A 121 -20.11 -2.90 -2.95
CA SER A 121 -20.82 -1.70 -2.50
C SER A 121 -21.38 -1.87 -1.08
N MET A 122 -21.99 -3.02 -0.79
CA MET A 122 -22.44 -3.36 0.56
C MET A 122 -21.28 -3.44 1.53
N ALA A 123 -20.19 -4.15 1.18
CA ALA A 123 -19.00 -4.29 2.02
C ALA A 123 -18.40 -2.93 2.38
N LEU A 124 -18.22 -2.04 1.38
CA LEU A 124 -17.67 -0.69 1.61
C LEU A 124 -18.56 0.17 2.51
N ARG A 125 -19.90 0.02 2.40
CA ARG A 125 -20.85 0.69 3.29
C ARG A 125 -20.75 0.19 4.73
N PHE A 126 -20.40 -1.07 4.93
CA PHE A 126 -20.23 -1.64 6.28
C PHE A 126 -18.96 -1.16 6.98
N ILE A 127 -17.89 -0.79 6.26
CA ILE A 127 -16.62 -0.35 6.87
C ILE A 127 -16.80 0.77 7.91
N PRO A 128 -17.47 1.91 7.61
CA PRO A 128 -17.68 2.95 8.61
C PRO A 128 -18.54 2.48 9.79
N LYS A 129 -19.56 1.63 9.55
CA LYS A 129 -20.40 1.05 10.60
C LYS A 129 -19.59 0.14 11.53
N PHE A 130 -18.73 -0.72 10.97
CA PHE A 130 -17.80 -1.56 11.73
C PHE A 130 -16.83 -0.74 12.58
N LYS A 131 -16.26 0.31 12.01
CA LYS A 131 -15.32 1.20 12.72
C LYS A 131 -16.00 1.87 13.92
N ALA A 132 -17.21 2.39 13.76
CA ALA A 132 -17.97 3.00 14.84
C ALA A 132 -18.30 1.97 15.93
N GLN A 133 -18.78 0.80 15.54
CA GLN A 133 -19.10 -0.27 16.49
C GLN A 133 -17.88 -0.77 17.25
N MET A 134 -16.74 -0.95 16.56
CA MET A 134 -15.49 -1.35 17.22
C MET A 134 -15.02 -0.31 18.25
N GLN A 135 -15.21 0.97 17.96
CA GLN A 135 -14.90 2.03 18.89
C GLN A 135 -15.81 1.96 20.13
N THR A 136 -17.12 1.83 19.93
CA THR A 136 -18.09 1.67 21.05
C THR A 136 -17.78 0.46 21.91
N VAL A 137 -17.52 -0.70 21.30
CA VAL A 137 -17.16 -1.92 22.05
C VAL A 137 -15.83 -1.74 22.80
N SER A 138 -14.83 -1.10 22.18
CA SER A 138 -13.55 -0.84 22.83
C SER A 138 -13.68 0.09 24.03
N GLU A 139 -14.48 1.15 23.93
CA GLU A 139 -14.76 2.09 25.01
C GLU A 139 -15.52 1.38 26.15
N THR A 140 -16.55 0.60 25.83
CA THR A 140 -17.30 -0.18 26.81
C THR A 140 -16.40 -1.18 27.55
N GLN A 141 -15.52 -1.89 26.84
CA GLN A 141 -14.55 -2.80 27.46
C GLN A 141 -13.52 -2.08 28.33
N ALA A 142 -13.13 -0.87 27.94
CA ALA A 142 -12.23 -0.05 28.76
C ALA A 142 -12.89 0.36 30.10
N CYS A 143 -14.20 0.68 30.11
CA CYS A 143 -14.95 1.00 31.33
C CYS A 143 -14.94 -0.15 32.38
N ILE A 144 -14.87 -1.40 31.93
CA ILE A 144 -14.78 -2.58 32.81
C ILE A 144 -13.33 -3.05 33.07
N GLY A 145 -12.35 -2.18 32.82
CA GLY A 145 -10.94 -2.43 33.10
C GLY A 145 -10.22 -3.31 32.06
N ARG A 146 -10.83 -3.56 30.91
CA ARG A 146 -10.24 -4.32 29.80
C ARG A 146 -9.74 -3.39 28.69
N ASP A 147 -8.92 -2.42 29.10
CA ASP A 147 -8.31 -1.47 28.14
C ASP A 147 -7.23 -2.14 27.29
N THR A 148 -7.18 -1.77 26.01
CA THR A 148 -6.15 -2.19 25.05
C THR A 148 -4.96 -1.24 25.01
N LYS A 149 -5.07 -0.05 25.62
CA LYS A 149 -4.01 0.98 25.60
C LYS A 149 -3.04 0.82 26.78
N ASN A 150 -3.52 0.38 27.95
CA ASN A 150 -2.78 0.32 29.19
C ASN A 150 -2.49 -1.13 29.61
N GLY A 151 -1.31 -1.37 30.20
CA GLY A 151 -0.92 -2.66 30.77
C GLY A 151 0.13 -3.43 29.97
N SER A 152 0.46 -4.65 30.45
CA SER A 152 1.40 -5.55 29.78
C SER A 152 0.94 -5.94 28.38
N VAL A 153 1.89 -6.17 27.47
CA VAL A 153 1.62 -6.54 26.07
C VAL A 153 0.70 -7.76 25.97
N PHE A 154 0.93 -8.79 26.78
CA PHE A 154 0.09 -10.00 26.81
C PHE A 154 -1.36 -9.70 27.22
N ARG A 155 -1.57 -8.82 28.20
CA ARG A 155 -2.90 -8.39 28.64
C ARG A 155 -3.61 -7.58 27.56
N ARG A 156 -2.90 -6.70 26.87
CA ARG A 156 -3.43 -5.90 25.75
C ARG A 156 -3.88 -6.79 24.59
N VAL A 157 -3.06 -7.78 24.21
CA VAL A 157 -3.42 -8.75 23.16
C VAL A 157 -4.63 -9.57 23.59
N GLY A 158 -4.68 -10.08 24.81
CA GLY A 158 -5.84 -10.81 25.33
C GLY A 158 -7.14 -9.99 25.30
N ASN A 159 -7.08 -8.71 25.67
CA ASN A 159 -8.22 -7.80 25.59
C ASN A 159 -8.63 -7.52 24.13
N ALA A 160 -7.66 -7.33 23.23
CA ALA A 160 -7.93 -7.14 21.80
C ALA A 160 -8.64 -8.37 21.17
N ILE A 161 -8.22 -9.59 21.54
CA ILE A 161 -8.88 -10.83 21.08
C ILE A 161 -10.34 -10.89 21.56
N LYS A 162 -10.62 -10.49 22.80
CA LYS A 162 -12.00 -10.44 23.33
C LYS A 162 -12.86 -9.44 22.57
N ILE A 163 -12.34 -8.23 22.30
CA ILE A 163 -13.04 -7.22 21.49
C ILE A 163 -13.30 -7.76 20.10
N PHE A 164 -12.31 -8.42 19.48
CA PHE A 164 -12.46 -9.04 18.17
C PHE A 164 -13.55 -10.12 18.17
N SER A 165 -13.59 -10.98 19.19
CA SER A 165 -14.63 -12.01 19.34
C SER A 165 -16.03 -11.39 19.41
N ILE A 166 -16.22 -10.34 20.21
CA ILE A 166 -17.49 -9.61 20.29
C ILE A 166 -17.88 -9.03 18.91
N MET A 167 -16.92 -8.46 18.20
CA MET A 167 -17.15 -7.90 16.87
C MET A 167 -17.53 -8.95 15.83
N VAL A 168 -16.93 -10.15 15.90
CA VAL A 168 -17.30 -11.27 15.02
C VAL A 168 -18.75 -11.71 15.26
N THR A 169 -19.13 -11.91 16.51
CA THR A 169 -20.52 -12.28 16.88
C THR A 169 -21.50 -11.21 16.37
N TRP A 170 -21.25 -9.96 16.70
CA TRP A 170 -22.08 -8.85 16.24
C TRP A 170 -22.17 -8.77 14.70
N SER A 171 -21.08 -9.04 13.98
CA SER A 171 -21.08 -9.00 12.52
C SER A 171 -21.88 -10.12 11.89
N LEU A 172 -21.86 -11.32 12.49
CA LEU A 172 -22.66 -12.46 12.04
C LEU A 172 -24.15 -12.21 12.27
N GLU A 173 -24.53 -11.70 13.44
CA GLU A 173 -25.93 -11.31 13.73
C GLU A 173 -26.43 -10.26 12.73
N ASN A 174 -25.64 -9.21 12.51
CA ASN A 174 -25.99 -8.15 11.56
C ASN A 174 -26.05 -8.65 10.10
N ALA A 175 -25.24 -9.64 9.73
CA ALA A 175 -25.30 -10.26 8.41
C ALA A 175 -26.60 -11.04 8.21
N ILE A 176 -27.04 -11.80 9.22
CA ILE A 176 -28.31 -12.55 9.18
C ILE A 176 -29.48 -11.59 9.07
N GLU A 177 -29.57 -10.58 9.92
CA GLU A 177 -30.63 -9.55 9.88
C GLU A 177 -30.68 -8.83 8.52
N THR A 178 -29.50 -8.52 7.95
CA THR A 178 -29.40 -7.89 6.64
C THR A 178 -29.91 -8.82 5.55
N ALA A 179 -29.54 -10.10 5.59
CA ALA A 179 -29.99 -11.12 4.63
C ALA A 179 -31.50 -11.30 4.68
N ASP A 180 -32.08 -11.38 5.87
CA ASP A 180 -33.53 -11.50 6.06
C ASP A 180 -34.30 -10.27 5.56
N SER A 181 -33.74 -9.07 5.84
CA SER A 181 -34.30 -7.81 5.33
C SER A 181 -34.24 -7.73 3.79
N MET A 182 -33.16 -8.23 3.17
CA MET A 182 -33.05 -8.28 1.72
C MET A 182 -34.02 -9.27 1.12
N ARG A 183 -34.12 -10.47 1.70
CA ARG A 183 -35.08 -11.49 1.28
C ARG A 183 -36.53 -11.00 1.33
N SER A 184 -36.91 -10.29 2.37
CA SER A 184 -38.26 -9.72 2.50
C SER A 184 -38.58 -8.64 1.46
N ARG A 185 -37.54 -7.99 0.91
CA ARG A 185 -37.64 -6.97 -0.17
C ARG A 185 -37.58 -7.57 -1.57
N GLY A 186 -37.42 -8.92 -1.70
CA GLY A 186 -37.38 -9.60 -2.99
C GLY A 186 -36.05 -9.56 -3.73
N TYR A 187 -34.94 -9.32 -3.00
CA TYR A 187 -33.57 -9.42 -3.56
C TYR A 187 -33.12 -10.88 -3.65
#